data_b88e8dab3b0ec8d85fbf40206412b783
#
_entry.id   b88e8dab3b0ec8d85fbf40206412b783
#
_cell.length_a   1.000
_cell.length_b   1.000
_cell.length_c   1.000
_cell.angle_alpha   90.00
_cell.angle_beta   90.00
_cell.angle_gamma   90.00
#
_symmetry.space_group_name_H-M   'P 1'
#
loop_
_entity.id
_entity.type
_entity.pdbx_description
1 polymer ?
#
loop_
_entity_poly.entity_id
_entity_poly.type
_entity_poly.pdbx_seq_one_letter_code
_entity_poly.pdbx_strand_id
1 'polypeptide(L)'
;GTTLSIIKGVLAGMKNQDYNIGGFQAYLTSDVLIGAGLSSSAAFETIIGTILSGLYNNMQITPVDIAIIGQYAENVYFGKPCGLMDQMACSVGSLVHIDFATPDTPAVTRVEFDFDKQGYSLCITDTKGSHADLTSDYAAVPAEMKQVAAYFGKDYLCEITKEDLLSNIKEIRKQTNDRAVLRALHFFEENERVQ
;
A
#
# COMPACT_ATOMS: atom_id res chain seq x y z
N GLY A 1 7.94 13.87 -7.75
CA GLY A 1 6.53 14.23 -7.95
C GLY A 1 6.09 15.47 -7.19
N THR A 2 4.91 15.94 -7.46
CA THR A 2 4.29 17.10 -6.79
C THR A 2 2.86 16.74 -6.38
N THR A 3 2.25 17.50 -5.47
CA THR A 3 0.83 17.37 -5.12
C THR A 3 -0.08 17.39 -6.37
N LEU A 4 0.25 18.23 -7.35
CA LEU A 4 -0.46 18.28 -8.62
C LEU A 4 -0.32 16.99 -9.43
N SER A 5 0.83 16.30 -9.35
CA SER A 5 1.00 15.00 -10.01
C SER A 5 0.05 13.95 -9.43
N ILE A 6 -0.13 13.92 -8.12
CA ILE A 6 -1.08 13.02 -7.45
C ILE A 6 -2.50 13.31 -7.92
N ILE A 7 -2.95 14.57 -7.90
CA ILE A 7 -4.30 14.94 -8.36
C ILE A 7 -4.53 14.49 -9.80
N LYS A 8 -3.56 14.77 -10.69
CA LYS A 8 -3.64 14.32 -12.10
C LYS A 8 -3.69 12.78 -12.20
N GLY A 9 -2.94 12.08 -11.36
CA GLY A 9 -2.92 10.63 -11.31
C GLY A 9 -4.27 10.04 -10.89
N VAL A 10 -4.89 10.61 -9.84
CA VAL A 10 -6.23 10.19 -9.40
C VAL A 10 -7.26 10.43 -10.50
N LEU A 11 -7.27 11.60 -11.13
CA LEU A 11 -8.16 11.90 -12.26
C LEU A 11 -7.96 10.94 -13.44
N ALA A 12 -6.71 10.63 -13.77
CA ALA A 12 -6.41 9.69 -14.84
C ALA A 12 -6.83 8.25 -14.48
N GLY A 13 -6.58 7.82 -13.23
CA GLY A 13 -7.01 6.50 -12.74
C GLY A 13 -8.53 6.35 -12.76
N MET A 14 -9.27 7.40 -12.33
CA MET A 14 -10.72 7.45 -12.44
C MET A 14 -11.19 7.28 -13.89
N LYS A 15 -10.59 8.05 -14.79
CA LYS A 15 -10.95 8.00 -16.23
C LYS A 15 -10.61 6.65 -16.86
N ASN A 16 -9.53 5.99 -16.47
CA ASN A 16 -9.15 4.67 -16.98
C ASN A 16 -10.13 3.57 -16.55
N GLN A 17 -10.91 3.81 -15.50
CA GLN A 17 -11.97 2.93 -15.02
C GLN A 17 -13.36 3.42 -15.40
N ASP A 18 -13.47 4.30 -16.40
CA ASP A 18 -14.71 4.85 -16.94
C ASP A 18 -15.57 5.65 -15.93
N TYR A 19 -14.97 6.12 -14.82
CA TYR A 19 -15.65 6.99 -13.88
C TYR A 19 -15.74 8.44 -14.39
N ASN A 20 -16.82 9.12 -14.03
CA ASN A 20 -17.00 10.53 -14.34
C ASN A 20 -16.04 11.40 -13.54
N ILE A 21 -15.45 12.38 -14.20
CA ILE A 21 -14.57 13.38 -13.59
C ILE A 21 -14.97 14.79 -13.99
N GLY A 22 -14.63 15.77 -13.17
CA GLY A 22 -14.87 17.18 -13.45
C GLY A 22 -14.03 18.09 -12.55
N GLY A 23 -14.17 19.39 -12.76
CA GLY A 23 -13.47 20.40 -11.95
C GLY A 23 -14.14 20.58 -10.58
N PHE A 24 -13.35 20.86 -9.55
CA PHE A 24 -13.85 21.18 -8.22
C PHE A 24 -12.91 22.17 -7.52
N GLN A 25 -13.42 22.81 -6.48
CA GLN A 25 -12.65 23.61 -5.56
C GLN A 25 -12.78 23.00 -4.17
N ALA A 26 -11.66 22.82 -3.48
CA ALA A 26 -11.62 22.25 -2.14
C ALA A 26 -10.63 23.02 -1.26
N TYR A 27 -10.99 23.17 0.00
CA TYR A 27 -10.08 23.57 1.06
C TYR A 27 -9.82 22.37 1.94
N LEU A 28 -8.56 21.98 2.08
CA LEU A 28 -8.14 20.77 2.80
C LEU A 28 -7.31 21.16 4.02
N THR A 29 -7.64 20.59 5.16
CA THR A 29 -6.84 20.61 6.39
C THR A 29 -6.48 19.18 6.78
N SER A 30 -5.37 18.99 7.46
CA SER A 30 -4.93 17.65 7.90
C SER A 30 -4.14 17.74 9.19
N ASP A 31 -4.46 16.86 10.12
CA ASP A 31 -3.67 16.58 11.31
C ASP A 31 -2.70 15.40 11.10
N VAL A 32 -2.71 14.78 9.92
CA VAL A 32 -1.78 13.71 9.54
C VAL A 32 -0.40 14.31 9.28
N LEU A 33 0.57 13.94 10.09
CA LEU A 33 1.94 14.44 9.99
C LEU A 33 2.61 13.97 8.69
N ILE A 34 3.13 14.93 7.92
CA ILE A 34 3.82 14.64 6.67
C ILE A 34 5.21 14.08 6.96
N GLY A 35 5.55 12.95 6.32
CA GLY A 35 6.86 12.31 6.45
C GLY A 35 7.08 11.53 7.75
N ALA A 36 6.08 11.40 8.61
CA ALA A 36 6.14 10.69 9.88
C ALA A 36 5.68 9.22 9.79
N GLY A 37 5.56 8.66 8.59
CA GLY A 37 5.14 7.25 8.41
C GLY A 37 3.65 7.00 8.60
N LEU A 38 2.82 8.06 8.63
CA LEU A 38 1.37 7.96 8.83
C LEU A 38 0.58 8.03 7.50
N SER A 39 1.23 7.70 6.40
CA SER A 39 0.60 7.57 5.08
C SER A 39 -0.15 8.82 4.59
N SER A 40 0.44 10.01 4.81
CA SER A 40 -0.17 11.28 4.42
C SER A 40 -0.43 11.39 2.91
N SER A 41 0.36 10.73 2.05
CA SER A 41 0.11 10.63 0.61
C SER A 41 -1.16 9.83 0.31
N ALA A 42 -1.29 8.64 0.88
CA ALA A 42 -2.46 7.79 0.70
C ALA A 42 -3.74 8.46 1.21
N ALA A 43 -3.67 9.15 2.37
CA ALA A 43 -4.80 9.93 2.87
C ALA A 43 -5.22 11.03 1.89
N PHE A 44 -4.25 11.73 1.27
CA PHE A 44 -4.54 12.76 0.27
C PHE A 44 -5.11 12.19 -1.02
N GLU A 45 -4.58 11.08 -1.52
CA GLU A 45 -5.05 10.39 -2.72
C GLU A 45 -6.50 9.93 -2.56
N THR A 46 -6.79 9.26 -1.45
CA THR A 46 -8.11 8.70 -1.19
C THR A 46 -9.16 9.76 -0.94
N ILE A 47 -8.83 10.90 -0.30
CA ILE A 47 -9.80 11.99 -0.16
C ILE A 47 -10.14 12.64 -1.50
N ILE A 48 -9.17 12.82 -2.41
CA ILE A 48 -9.45 13.30 -3.77
C ILE A 48 -10.36 12.32 -4.50
N GLY A 49 -10.09 11.02 -4.42
CA GLY A 49 -10.95 9.97 -4.98
C GLY A 49 -12.37 10.01 -4.43
N THR A 50 -12.50 10.16 -3.11
CA THR A 50 -13.80 10.27 -2.43
C THR A 50 -14.58 11.52 -2.86
N ILE A 51 -13.93 12.68 -2.98
CA ILE A 51 -14.55 13.92 -3.49
C ILE A 51 -15.11 13.69 -4.89
N LEU A 52 -14.33 13.10 -5.80
CA LEU A 52 -14.77 12.81 -7.16
C LEU A 52 -15.90 11.77 -7.20
N SER A 53 -15.85 10.77 -6.31
CA SER A 53 -16.96 9.81 -6.14
C SER A 53 -18.25 10.53 -5.74
N GLY A 54 -18.18 11.45 -4.79
CA GLY A 54 -19.35 12.22 -4.35
C GLY A 54 -19.90 13.18 -5.39
N LEU A 55 -19.01 13.95 -6.02
CA LEU A 55 -19.44 15.01 -6.95
C LEU A 55 -19.94 14.48 -8.30
N TYR A 56 -19.38 13.39 -8.80
CA TYR A 56 -19.59 12.95 -10.17
C TYR A 56 -20.10 11.51 -10.33
N ASN A 57 -20.09 10.72 -9.26
CA ASN A 57 -20.37 9.27 -9.32
C ASN A 57 -21.34 8.82 -8.20
N ASN A 58 -22.09 9.73 -7.60
CA ASN A 58 -23.11 9.44 -6.58
C ASN A 58 -22.61 8.57 -5.41
N MET A 59 -21.33 8.69 -5.02
CA MET A 59 -20.68 7.85 -4.01
C MET A 59 -20.72 6.34 -4.32
N GLN A 60 -20.74 5.96 -5.60
CA GLN A 60 -20.82 4.56 -6.03
C GLN A 60 -19.44 3.91 -6.25
N ILE A 61 -18.37 4.71 -6.27
CA ILE A 61 -17.01 4.15 -6.38
C ILE A 61 -16.66 3.49 -5.05
N THR A 62 -16.26 2.22 -5.11
CA THR A 62 -15.97 1.47 -3.89
C THR A 62 -14.69 1.98 -3.21
N PRO A 63 -14.54 1.84 -1.88
CA PRO A 63 -13.30 2.17 -1.19
C PRO A 63 -12.08 1.42 -1.76
N VAL A 64 -12.27 0.20 -2.24
CA VAL A 64 -11.21 -0.61 -2.87
C VAL A 64 -10.76 0.02 -4.19
N ASP A 65 -11.69 0.43 -5.05
CA ASP A 65 -11.37 1.09 -6.31
C ASP A 65 -10.67 2.42 -6.07
N ILE A 66 -11.12 3.21 -5.08
CA ILE A 66 -10.46 4.46 -4.68
C ILE A 66 -9.01 4.19 -4.25
N ALA A 67 -8.77 3.13 -3.47
CA ALA A 67 -7.44 2.74 -3.04
C ALA A 67 -6.53 2.36 -4.23
N ILE A 68 -7.03 1.55 -5.16
CA ILE A 68 -6.31 1.14 -6.38
C ILE A 68 -5.97 2.36 -7.25
N ILE A 69 -6.90 3.29 -7.40
CA ILE A 69 -6.70 4.55 -8.12
C ILE A 69 -5.63 5.42 -7.44
N GLY A 70 -5.64 5.50 -6.10
CA GLY A 70 -4.63 6.20 -5.32
C GLY A 70 -3.24 5.61 -5.53
N GLN A 71 -3.08 4.30 -5.40
CA GLN A 71 -1.82 3.61 -5.68
C GLN A 71 -1.32 3.86 -7.11
N TYR A 72 -2.20 3.80 -8.09
CA TYR A 72 -1.85 4.15 -9.48
C TYR A 72 -1.31 5.58 -9.59
N ALA A 73 -1.94 6.52 -8.91
CA ALA A 73 -1.50 7.92 -8.90
C ALA A 73 -0.10 8.07 -8.28
N GLU A 74 0.18 7.39 -7.18
CA GLU A 74 1.50 7.44 -6.53
C GLU A 74 2.58 6.77 -7.38
N ASN A 75 2.31 5.58 -7.90
CA ASN A 75 3.28 4.81 -8.66
C ASN A 75 3.59 5.42 -10.04
N VAL A 76 2.57 5.87 -10.78
CA VAL A 76 2.70 6.27 -12.19
C VAL A 76 2.91 7.78 -12.34
N TYR A 77 2.18 8.60 -11.59
CA TYR A 77 2.22 10.05 -11.76
C TYR A 77 3.16 10.75 -10.77
N PHE A 78 3.20 10.30 -9.54
CA PHE A 78 4.15 10.84 -8.57
C PHE A 78 5.54 10.21 -8.74
N GLY A 79 5.60 8.95 -9.17
CA GLY A 79 6.84 8.22 -9.45
C GLY A 79 7.49 7.62 -8.21
N LYS A 80 6.71 7.33 -7.17
CA LYS A 80 7.18 6.65 -5.96
C LYS A 80 6.54 5.26 -5.88
N PRO A 81 7.32 4.18 -5.96
CA PRO A 81 6.80 2.83 -5.81
C PRO A 81 6.21 2.62 -4.41
N CYS A 82 4.96 2.21 -4.34
CA CYS A 82 4.30 1.86 -3.09
C CYS A 82 3.44 0.61 -3.24
N GLY A 83 3.20 -0.09 -2.11
CA GLY A 83 2.17 -1.12 -2.00
C GLY A 83 0.77 -0.52 -1.96
N LEU A 84 -0.25 -1.36 -1.77
CA LEU A 84 -1.66 -0.93 -1.75
C LEU A 84 -2.21 -0.78 -0.31
N MET A 85 -1.45 -1.19 0.70
CA MET A 85 -1.92 -1.27 2.09
C MET A 85 -2.39 0.08 2.62
N ASP A 86 -1.60 1.12 2.42
CA ASP A 86 -1.85 2.46 2.97
C ASP A 86 -3.11 3.08 2.37
N GLN A 87 -3.25 3.01 1.04
CA GLN A 87 -4.44 3.50 0.35
C GLN A 87 -5.69 2.71 0.74
N MET A 88 -5.54 1.38 0.92
CA MET A 88 -6.65 0.54 1.36
C MET A 88 -7.11 0.89 2.77
N ALA A 89 -6.17 1.04 3.70
CA ALA A 89 -6.47 1.43 5.08
C ALA A 89 -7.12 2.82 5.16
N CYS A 90 -6.59 3.80 4.40
CA CYS A 90 -7.14 5.16 4.36
C CYS A 90 -8.54 5.20 3.73
N SER A 91 -8.79 4.44 2.68
CA SER A 91 -10.04 4.44 1.94
C SER A 91 -11.16 3.69 2.65
N VAL A 92 -10.87 2.49 3.17
CA VAL A 92 -11.86 1.65 3.87
C VAL A 92 -12.14 2.17 5.28
N GLY A 93 -11.10 2.67 5.95
CA GLY A 93 -11.18 3.21 7.31
C GLY A 93 -11.40 2.16 8.38
N SER A 94 -11.27 2.57 9.65
CA SER A 94 -11.35 1.67 10.81
C SER A 94 -10.19 0.65 10.86
N LEU A 95 -10.35 -0.43 11.61
CA LEU A 95 -9.40 -1.54 11.63
C LEU A 95 -9.77 -2.52 10.51
N VAL A 96 -8.80 -2.85 9.67
CA VAL A 96 -9.02 -3.72 8.51
C VAL A 96 -8.00 -4.86 8.47
N HIS A 97 -8.46 -6.03 8.08
CA HIS A 97 -7.62 -7.13 7.62
C HIS A 97 -7.62 -7.11 6.09
N ILE A 98 -6.43 -7.10 5.49
CA ILE A 98 -6.25 -7.07 4.03
C ILE A 98 -5.46 -8.31 3.63
N ASP A 99 -6.08 -9.16 2.81
CA ASP A 99 -5.41 -10.33 2.23
C ASP A 99 -4.99 -10.02 0.78
N PHE A 100 -3.69 -10.06 0.54
CA PHE A 100 -3.06 -9.84 -0.76
C PHE A 100 -2.68 -11.14 -1.47
N ALA A 101 -3.21 -12.31 -1.07
CA ALA A 101 -2.96 -13.58 -1.74
C ALA A 101 -3.30 -13.52 -3.24
N THR A 102 -4.29 -12.73 -3.61
CA THR A 102 -4.59 -12.38 -5.01
C THR A 102 -4.32 -10.88 -5.20
N PRO A 103 -3.13 -10.49 -5.69
CA PRO A 103 -2.71 -9.07 -5.73
C PRO A 103 -3.65 -8.15 -6.52
N ASP A 104 -4.23 -8.65 -7.61
CA ASP A 104 -5.13 -7.86 -8.48
C ASP A 104 -6.52 -7.66 -7.86
N THR A 105 -6.92 -8.51 -6.92
CA THR A 105 -8.23 -8.47 -6.26
C THR A 105 -8.09 -8.76 -4.77
N PRO A 106 -7.48 -7.86 -3.99
CA PRO A 106 -7.26 -8.08 -2.56
C PRO A 106 -8.59 -8.20 -1.81
N ALA A 107 -8.67 -9.16 -0.89
CA ALA A 107 -9.82 -9.28 0.00
C ALA A 107 -9.64 -8.37 1.21
N VAL A 108 -10.65 -7.56 1.51
CA VAL A 108 -10.62 -6.60 2.62
C VAL A 108 -11.80 -6.87 3.56
N THR A 109 -11.50 -7.06 4.83
CA THR A 109 -12.51 -7.27 5.86
C THR A 109 -12.33 -6.25 6.99
N ARG A 110 -13.39 -5.55 7.37
CA ARG A 110 -13.38 -4.72 8.58
C ARG A 110 -13.36 -5.60 9.81
N VAL A 111 -12.51 -5.25 10.75
CA VAL A 111 -12.42 -5.92 12.05
C VAL A 111 -13.16 -5.09 13.09
N GLU A 112 -14.20 -5.67 13.66
CA GLU A 112 -14.97 -5.03 14.73
C GLU A 112 -14.21 -5.11 16.05
N PHE A 113 -13.38 -4.11 16.32
CA PHE A 113 -12.62 -4.00 17.55
C PHE A 113 -12.59 -2.55 18.05
N ASP A 114 -13.01 -2.35 19.27
CA ASP A 114 -13.05 -1.06 19.94
C ASP A 114 -11.99 -1.05 21.04
N PHE A 115 -10.88 -0.35 20.78
CA PHE A 115 -9.74 -0.27 21.71
C PHE A 115 -10.16 0.27 23.10
N ASP A 116 -10.98 1.32 23.12
CA ASP A 116 -11.39 1.97 24.37
C ASP A 116 -12.24 1.03 25.24
N LYS A 117 -13.19 0.30 24.63
CA LYS A 117 -13.98 -0.71 25.35
C LYS A 117 -13.15 -1.87 25.89
N GLN A 118 -12.02 -2.17 25.25
CA GLN A 118 -11.11 -3.23 25.69
C GLN A 118 -10.02 -2.72 26.64
N GLY A 119 -10.02 -1.43 26.97
CA GLY A 119 -9.07 -0.82 27.89
C GLY A 119 -7.68 -0.58 27.28
N TYR A 120 -7.58 -0.50 25.94
CA TYR A 120 -6.34 -0.23 25.21
C TYR A 120 -6.37 1.16 24.59
N SER A 121 -5.20 1.75 24.43
CA SER A 121 -5.01 2.98 23.68
C SER A 121 -3.92 2.80 22.62
N LEU A 122 -4.18 3.26 21.39
CA LEU A 122 -3.19 3.29 20.33
C LEU A 122 -2.31 4.53 20.52
N CYS A 123 -1.02 4.31 20.77
CA CYS A 123 -0.05 5.38 20.94
C CYS A 123 0.91 5.46 19.74
N ILE A 124 1.06 6.65 19.18
CA ILE A 124 2.00 6.92 18.10
C ILE A 124 3.09 7.85 18.62
N THR A 125 4.36 7.41 18.52
CA THR A 125 5.51 8.21 18.92
C THR A 125 6.21 8.74 17.69
N ASP A 126 6.18 10.06 17.51
CA ASP A 126 6.96 10.73 16.45
C ASP A 126 8.43 10.81 16.86
N THR A 127 9.28 10.04 16.17
CA THR A 127 10.73 10.01 16.40
C THR A 127 11.49 11.15 15.73
N LYS A 128 10.77 12.06 15.04
CA LYS A 128 11.33 13.17 14.24
C LYS A 128 12.23 12.72 13.10
N GLY A 129 12.21 11.43 12.75
CA GLY A 129 12.88 10.90 11.57
C GLY A 129 12.10 11.21 10.29
N SER A 130 12.80 11.28 9.16
CA SER A 130 12.18 11.38 7.84
C SER A 130 12.65 10.21 6.98
N HIS A 131 11.73 9.63 6.23
CA HIS A 131 12.02 8.58 5.23
C HIS A 131 11.91 9.11 3.79
N ALA A 132 11.87 10.42 3.60
CA ALA A 132 11.70 11.04 2.28
C ALA A 132 12.81 10.66 1.29
N ASP A 133 14.03 10.43 1.80
CA ASP A 133 15.20 10.11 0.98
C ASP A 133 15.42 8.59 0.78
N LEU A 134 14.53 7.74 1.31
CA LEU A 134 14.66 6.28 1.27
C LEU A 134 13.88 5.61 0.12
N THR A 135 13.52 6.35 -0.92
CA THR A 135 12.72 5.84 -2.05
C THR A 135 13.39 4.63 -2.73
N SER A 136 14.71 4.66 -2.89
CA SER A 136 15.47 3.54 -3.47
C SER A 136 15.43 2.29 -2.59
N ASP A 137 15.49 2.44 -1.28
CA ASP A 137 15.42 1.31 -0.34
C ASP A 137 14.02 0.70 -0.32
N TYR A 138 12.98 1.54 -0.37
CA TYR A 138 11.59 1.06 -0.51
C TYR A 138 11.38 0.29 -1.81
N ALA A 139 11.88 0.81 -2.94
CA ALA A 139 11.79 0.13 -4.23
C ALA A 139 12.57 -1.21 -4.26
N ALA A 140 13.69 -1.28 -3.52
CA ALA A 140 14.50 -2.50 -3.44
C ALA A 140 13.78 -3.64 -2.70
N VAL A 141 12.86 -3.35 -1.76
CA VAL A 141 12.15 -4.40 -1.01
C VAL A 141 11.39 -5.35 -1.93
N PRO A 142 10.40 -4.90 -2.72
CA PRO A 142 9.68 -5.79 -3.62
C PRO A 142 10.56 -6.36 -4.73
N ALA A 143 11.55 -5.61 -5.21
CA ALA A 143 12.45 -6.08 -6.26
C ALA A 143 13.27 -7.31 -5.80
N GLU A 144 13.81 -7.28 -4.58
CA GLU A 144 14.58 -8.39 -4.03
C GLU A 144 13.69 -9.58 -3.67
N MET A 145 12.48 -9.36 -3.16
CA MET A 145 11.50 -10.42 -2.93
C MET A 145 11.13 -11.14 -4.24
N LYS A 146 10.92 -10.38 -5.32
CA LYS A 146 10.63 -10.95 -6.66
C LYS A 146 11.82 -11.75 -7.21
N GLN A 147 13.07 -11.36 -6.94
CA GLN A 147 14.23 -12.16 -7.34
C GLN A 147 14.21 -13.54 -6.68
N VAL A 148 13.79 -13.63 -5.42
CA VAL A 148 13.65 -14.92 -4.72
C VAL A 148 12.50 -15.74 -5.30
N ALA A 149 11.35 -15.13 -5.55
CA ALA A 149 10.21 -15.81 -6.18
C ALA A 149 10.58 -16.33 -7.58
N ALA A 150 11.30 -15.53 -8.37
CA ALA A 150 11.75 -15.89 -9.72
C ALA A 150 12.69 -17.11 -9.76
N TYR A 151 13.46 -17.36 -8.70
CA TYR A 151 14.24 -18.59 -8.56
C TYR A 151 13.36 -19.85 -8.67
N PHE A 152 12.13 -19.78 -8.19
CA PHE A 152 11.12 -20.86 -8.27
C PHE A 152 10.22 -20.75 -9.51
N GLY A 153 10.49 -19.81 -10.43
CA GLY A 153 9.63 -19.56 -11.59
C GLY A 153 8.27 -18.93 -11.21
N LYS A 154 8.26 -18.16 -10.11
CA LYS A 154 7.07 -17.49 -9.57
C LYS A 154 7.19 -15.97 -9.63
N ASP A 155 6.07 -15.28 -9.63
CA ASP A 155 6.01 -13.82 -9.62
C ASP A 155 6.02 -13.25 -8.19
N TYR A 156 5.45 -14.00 -7.23
CA TYR A 156 5.30 -13.55 -5.84
C TYR A 156 5.70 -14.63 -4.83
N LEU A 157 6.19 -14.20 -3.65
CA LEU A 157 6.57 -15.11 -2.56
C LEU A 157 5.39 -15.89 -1.96
N CYS A 158 4.17 -15.38 -2.06
CA CYS A 158 2.97 -16.10 -1.61
C CYS A 158 2.68 -17.38 -2.43
N GLU A 159 3.33 -17.56 -3.57
CA GLU A 159 3.20 -18.74 -4.42
C GLU A 159 4.17 -19.87 -4.05
N ILE A 160 5.03 -19.68 -3.07
CA ILE A 160 5.98 -20.67 -2.53
C ILE A 160 5.80 -20.81 -1.03
N THR A 161 6.37 -21.86 -0.45
CA THR A 161 6.35 -22.08 1.00
C THR A 161 7.64 -21.62 1.67
N LYS A 162 7.59 -21.42 3.00
CA LYS A 162 8.77 -21.15 3.82
C LYS A 162 9.78 -22.30 3.75
N GLU A 163 9.28 -23.54 3.68
CA GLU A 163 10.10 -24.76 3.54
C GLU A 163 10.85 -24.78 2.21
N ASP A 164 10.22 -24.36 1.11
CA ASP A 164 10.88 -24.23 -0.19
C ASP A 164 12.05 -23.25 -0.12
N LEU A 165 11.83 -22.08 0.51
CA LEU A 165 12.87 -21.09 0.72
C LEU A 165 14.04 -21.67 1.54
N LEU A 166 13.74 -22.27 2.71
CA LEU A 166 14.76 -22.79 3.62
C LEU A 166 15.57 -23.92 3.01
N SER A 167 14.91 -24.81 2.26
CA SER A 167 15.56 -25.96 1.61
C SER A 167 16.51 -25.53 0.49
N ASN A 168 16.28 -24.37 -0.14
CA ASN A 168 17.05 -23.88 -1.27
C ASN A 168 17.92 -22.66 -0.94
N ILE A 169 18.04 -22.25 0.32
CA ILE A 169 18.67 -20.99 0.76
C ILE A 169 20.08 -20.80 0.22
N LYS A 170 20.87 -21.87 0.13
CA LYS A 170 22.27 -21.83 -0.35
C LYS A 170 22.34 -21.48 -1.83
N GLU A 171 21.45 -22.04 -2.64
CA GLU A 171 21.44 -21.82 -4.08
C GLU A 171 20.81 -20.45 -4.42
N ILE A 172 19.75 -20.06 -3.70
CA ILE A 172 19.14 -18.74 -3.84
C ILE A 172 20.17 -17.64 -3.55
N ARG A 173 20.97 -17.77 -2.46
CA ARG A 173 22.03 -16.81 -2.12
C ARG A 173 23.09 -16.64 -3.20
N LYS A 174 23.40 -17.71 -3.97
CA LYS A 174 24.35 -17.62 -5.10
C LYS A 174 23.79 -16.85 -6.29
N GLN A 175 22.49 -16.94 -6.52
CA GLN A 175 21.82 -16.30 -7.67
C GLN A 175 21.30 -14.89 -7.36
N THR A 176 21.07 -14.59 -6.09
CA THR A 176 20.60 -13.29 -5.61
C THR A 176 21.63 -12.65 -4.67
N ASN A 177 21.26 -12.38 -3.44
CA ASN A 177 22.15 -11.93 -2.36
C ASN A 177 21.51 -12.23 -1.00
N ASP A 178 22.31 -12.03 0.08
CA ASP A 178 21.85 -12.28 1.44
C ASP A 178 20.65 -11.43 1.85
N ARG A 179 20.61 -10.18 1.41
CA ARG A 179 19.50 -9.25 1.74
C ARG A 179 18.19 -9.70 1.10
N ALA A 180 18.20 -10.20 -0.12
CA ALA A 180 17.01 -10.75 -0.79
C ALA A 180 16.46 -11.95 0.00
N VAL A 181 17.33 -12.87 0.45
CA VAL A 181 16.91 -14.01 1.28
C VAL A 181 16.34 -13.56 2.62
N LEU A 182 17.00 -12.60 3.30
CA LEU A 182 16.50 -12.07 4.58
C LEU A 182 15.12 -11.39 4.41
N ARG A 183 14.88 -10.68 3.31
CA ARG A 183 13.58 -10.09 3.00
C ARG A 183 12.50 -11.13 2.73
N ALA A 184 12.86 -12.22 2.04
CA ALA A 184 11.93 -13.33 1.83
C ALA A 184 11.60 -14.05 3.15
N LEU A 185 12.57 -14.27 4.03
CA LEU A 185 12.31 -14.78 5.38
C LEU A 185 11.40 -13.85 6.17
N HIS A 186 11.68 -12.55 6.15
CA HIS A 186 10.83 -11.55 6.80
C HIS A 186 9.39 -11.58 6.29
N PHE A 187 9.17 -11.75 4.99
CA PHE A 187 7.82 -11.91 4.42
C PHE A 187 7.06 -13.06 5.09
N PHE A 188 7.66 -14.25 5.20
CA PHE A 188 7.00 -15.40 5.82
C PHE A 188 6.75 -15.20 7.32
N GLU A 189 7.74 -14.64 8.04
CA GLU A 189 7.64 -14.35 9.48
C GLU A 189 6.53 -13.31 9.79
N GLU A 190 6.43 -12.25 8.97
CA GLU A 190 5.37 -11.25 9.13
C GLU A 190 3.98 -11.82 8.81
N ASN A 191 3.88 -12.64 7.76
CA ASN A 191 2.62 -13.28 7.41
C ASN A 191 2.13 -14.22 8.52
N GLU A 192 3.03 -14.97 9.17
CA GLU A 192 2.72 -15.81 10.34
C GLU A 192 2.25 -15.00 11.56
N ARG A 193 2.75 -13.75 11.74
CA ARG A 193 2.35 -12.89 12.87
C ARG A 193 0.96 -12.28 12.71
N VAL A 194 0.48 -12.15 11.50
CA VAL A 194 -0.84 -11.55 11.20
C VAL A 194 -1.97 -12.57 11.31
N GLN A 195 -1.68 -13.85 11.11
CA GLN A 195 -2.63 -14.97 11.23
C GLN A 195 -2.85 -15.39 12.69
#